data_7c2376cff1216fbc73086d9a8eed59ce
#
_entry.id   7c2376cff1216fbc73086d9a8eed59ce
#
_cell.length_a   1.000
_cell.length_b   1.000
_cell.length_c   1.000
_cell.angle_alpha   90.00
_cell.angle_beta   90.00
_cell.angle_gamma   90.00
#
_symmetry.space_group_name_H-M   'P 1'
#
loop_
_entity.id
_entity.type
_entity.pdbx_description
1 polymer ?
#
loop_
_entity_poly.entity_id
_entity_poly.type
_entity_poly.pdbx_seq_one_letter_code
_entity_poly.pdbx_strand_id
1 'polypeptide(L)'
;MRVSNKLFNEQQVRAFQSMRSDMQGIQEKIASGNKINRASDDPMGAVNLSAAREQRTLIDQFSKNSDLANMRLDLSDKTLDEMTTVLTRMTELTATAGNGVYDGFGHQAILNELKQLSEVALGLANTTDSMGRPLFAGRSSVDVPFTRNVDGTVAYHGDRGQHSVQISESLTTLTGIDGGSAFMRVETPNGRRSAFEVIQSAMNSIETGAQIKGQATGGNKTRLDFTLPSKIETWSFTLSGNAGAAQITAEVARDNLGALVTEINRFTTQTSVSAAIDAGTGDMILTDITEGGIKIE
;
A
#
# COMPACT_ATOMS: atom_id res chain seq x y z
N MET A 1 -25.05 -82.73 51.88
CA MET A 1 -24.34 -81.57 52.47
C MET A 1 -23.05 -81.11 51.74
N ARG A 2 -22.39 -81.97 50.97
CA ARG A 2 -21.13 -81.57 50.23
C ARG A 2 -21.35 -80.63 49.06
N VAL A 3 -22.47 -80.66 48.37
CA VAL A 3 -22.79 -79.82 47.21
C VAL A 3 -23.05 -78.35 47.63
N SER A 4 -23.72 -78.18 48.79
CA SER A 4 -24.03 -76.84 49.35
C SER A 4 -22.77 -76.07 49.77
N ASN A 5 -21.75 -76.71 50.34
CA ASN A 5 -20.50 -76.11 50.74
C ASN A 5 -19.65 -75.69 49.51
N LYS A 6 -19.69 -76.48 48.44
CA LYS A 6 -18.96 -76.15 47.21
C LYS A 6 -19.57 -74.94 46.54
N LEU A 7 -20.87 -74.85 46.43
CA LEU A 7 -21.59 -73.74 45.87
C LEU A 7 -21.39 -72.46 46.67
N PHE A 8 -21.40 -72.56 48.00
CA PHE A 8 -21.10 -71.40 48.87
C PHE A 8 -19.67 -70.89 48.71
N ASN A 9 -18.71 -71.81 48.68
CA ASN A 9 -17.32 -71.40 48.43
C ASN A 9 -17.13 -70.78 47.06
N GLU A 10 -17.73 -71.27 46.00
CA GLU A 10 -17.68 -70.69 44.66
C GLU A 10 -18.33 -69.28 44.62
N GLN A 11 -19.45 -69.12 45.34
CA GLN A 11 -20.07 -67.79 45.48
C GLN A 11 -19.16 -66.79 46.21
N GLN A 12 -18.51 -67.22 47.30
CA GLN A 12 -17.58 -66.38 48.05
C GLN A 12 -16.33 -65.95 47.20
N VAL A 13 -15.77 -66.89 46.45
CA VAL A 13 -14.64 -66.66 45.57
C VAL A 13 -15.05 -65.65 44.46
N ARG A 14 -16.24 -65.82 43.86
CA ARG A 14 -16.74 -64.85 42.86
C ARG A 14 -16.96 -63.45 43.47
N ALA A 15 -17.52 -63.36 44.65
CA ALA A 15 -17.76 -62.14 45.38
C ALA A 15 -16.41 -61.41 45.69
N PHE A 16 -15.42 -62.20 46.10
CA PHE A 16 -14.05 -61.67 46.37
C PHE A 16 -13.34 -61.18 45.10
N GLN A 17 -13.50 -61.91 44.00
CA GLN A 17 -12.95 -61.49 42.69
C GLN A 17 -13.64 -60.21 42.19
N SER A 18 -14.96 -60.12 42.36
CA SER A 18 -15.70 -58.90 42.02
C SER A 18 -15.22 -57.69 42.86
N MET A 19 -15.15 -57.86 44.19
CA MET A 19 -14.67 -56.80 45.09
C MET A 19 -13.25 -56.37 44.77
N ARG A 20 -12.35 -57.26 44.40
CA ARG A 20 -10.97 -56.94 43.97
C ARG A 20 -10.96 -56.20 42.67
N SER A 21 -11.79 -56.57 41.69
CA SER A 21 -11.92 -55.84 40.42
C SER A 21 -12.44 -54.41 40.63
N ASP A 22 -13.49 -54.27 41.50
CA ASP A 22 -14.04 -52.97 41.84
C ASP A 22 -13.01 -52.05 42.52
N MET A 23 -12.22 -52.61 43.44
CA MET A 23 -11.16 -51.89 44.13
C MET A 23 -10.06 -51.45 43.19
N GLN A 24 -9.67 -52.29 42.20
CA GLN A 24 -8.75 -51.91 41.14
C GLN A 24 -9.32 -50.78 40.27
N GLY A 25 -10.57 -50.83 39.88
CA GLY A 25 -11.24 -49.75 39.13
C GLY A 25 -11.31 -48.43 39.89
N ILE A 26 -11.54 -48.47 41.21
CA ILE A 26 -11.52 -47.29 42.07
C ILE A 26 -10.10 -46.71 42.18
N GLN A 27 -9.07 -47.53 42.33
CA GLN A 27 -7.66 -47.11 42.37
C GLN A 27 -7.25 -46.48 41.05
N GLU A 28 -7.68 -47.02 39.89
CA GLU A 28 -7.42 -46.46 38.57
C GLU A 28 -8.09 -45.08 38.41
N LYS A 29 -9.33 -44.92 38.92
CA LYS A 29 -10.04 -43.62 38.91
C LYS A 29 -9.35 -42.58 39.80
N ILE A 30 -8.85 -42.96 40.96
CA ILE A 30 -8.13 -42.09 41.88
C ILE A 30 -6.77 -41.70 41.24
N ALA A 31 -6.05 -42.66 40.69
CA ALA A 31 -4.74 -42.43 40.08
C ALA A 31 -4.83 -41.55 38.82
N SER A 32 -5.89 -41.72 38.00
CA SER A 32 -6.11 -40.90 36.78
C SER A 32 -6.77 -39.55 37.07
N GLY A 33 -7.42 -39.39 38.24
CA GLY A 33 -8.23 -38.22 38.54
C GLY A 33 -9.53 -38.11 37.71
N ASN A 34 -9.82 -39.10 36.89
CA ASN A 34 -10.99 -39.13 36.03
C ASN A 34 -12.09 -40.08 36.58
N LYS A 35 -13.33 -39.59 36.60
CA LYS A 35 -14.48 -40.41 36.99
C LYS A 35 -14.79 -41.52 35.99
N ILE A 36 -14.58 -41.23 34.70
CA ILE A 36 -14.85 -42.15 33.58
C ILE A 36 -13.51 -42.37 32.85
N ASN A 37 -12.97 -43.56 32.94
CA ASN A 37 -11.76 -43.98 32.23
C ASN A 37 -12.09 -44.83 31.00
N ARG A 38 -13.20 -45.58 31.05
CA ARG A 38 -13.65 -46.46 29.96
C ARG A 38 -15.12 -46.20 29.67
N ALA A 39 -15.50 -46.29 28.41
CA ALA A 39 -16.90 -46.13 28.00
C ALA A 39 -17.84 -47.16 28.66
N SER A 40 -17.31 -48.32 29.10
CA SER A 40 -18.02 -49.34 29.85
C SER A 40 -18.39 -48.94 31.28
N ASP A 41 -17.68 -47.98 31.88
CA ASP A 41 -17.88 -47.53 33.26
C ASP A 41 -19.20 -46.77 33.44
N ASP A 42 -19.47 -45.89 32.45
CA ASP A 42 -20.70 -45.10 32.36
C ASP A 42 -20.91 -44.71 30.87
N PRO A 43 -21.68 -45.50 30.10
CA PRO A 43 -21.88 -45.26 28.68
C PRO A 43 -22.53 -43.89 28.38
N MET A 44 -23.50 -43.45 29.19
CA MET A 44 -24.17 -42.16 29.01
C MET A 44 -23.24 -41.01 29.38
N GLY A 45 -22.50 -41.15 30.48
CA GLY A 45 -21.47 -40.19 30.87
C GLY A 45 -20.35 -40.09 29.86
N ALA A 46 -19.93 -41.20 29.23
CA ALA A 46 -18.90 -41.23 28.19
C ALA A 46 -19.35 -40.48 26.90
N VAL A 47 -20.63 -40.66 26.49
CA VAL A 47 -21.19 -39.90 25.35
C VAL A 47 -21.22 -38.39 25.66
N ASN A 48 -21.72 -38.00 26.82
CA ASN A 48 -21.79 -36.61 27.25
C ASN A 48 -20.38 -35.98 27.36
N LEU A 49 -19.40 -36.74 27.89
CA LEU A 49 -18.03 -36.31 27.99
C LEU A 49 -17.39 -36.12 26.60
N SER A 50 -17.69 -37.03 25.66
CA SER A 50 -17.20 -36.91 24.27
C SER A 50 -17.78 -35.67 23.60
N ALA A 51 -19.08 -35.43 23.71
CA ALA A 51 -19.73 -34.23 23.18
C ALA A 51 -19.18 -32.95 23.80
N ALA A 52 -18.97 -32.93 25.13
CA ALA A 52 -18.34 -31.76 25.80
C ALA A 52 -16.88 -31.49 25.36
N ARG A 53 -16.11 -32.57 25.12
CA ARG A 53 -14.74 -32.46 24.61
C ARG A 53 -14.73 -31.91 23.18
N GLU A 54 -15.62 -32.41 22.34
CA GLU A 54 -15.78 -31.91 20.96
C GLU A 54 -16.14 -30.43 20.97
N GLN A 55 -17.09 -30.01 21.77
CA GLN A 55 -17.49 -28.59 21.89
C GLN A 55 -16.37 -27.71 22.43
N ARG A 56 -15.64 -28.21 23.43
CA ARG A 56 -14.42 -27.50 23.91
C ARG A 56 -13.39 -27.30 22.81
N THR A 57 -13.11 -28.34 22.01
CA THR A 57 -12.16 -28.25 20.90
C THR A 57 -12.60 -27.22 19.87
N LEU A 58 -13.91 -27.16 19.55
CA LEU A 58 -14.46 -26.14 18.66
C LEU A 58 -14.31 -24.74 19.25
N ILE A 59 -14.58 -24.53 20.52
CA ILE A 59 -14.40 -23.25 21.21
C ILE A 59 -12.93 -22.83 21.20
N ASP A 60 -12.01 -23.77 21.51
CA ASP A 60 -10.58 -23.52 21.46
C ASP A 60 -10.12 -23.14 20.03
N GLN A 61 -10.70 -23.76 19.01
CA GLN A 61 -10.45 -23.40 17.61
C GLN A 61 -10.98 -22.00 17.28
N PHE A 62 -12.21 -21.66 17.70
CA PHE A 62 -12.79 -20.34 17.50
C PHE A 62 -11.98 -19.24 18.20
N SER A 63 -11.48 -19.52 19.41
CA SER A 63 -10.59 -18.60 20.13
C SER A 63 -9.32 -18.33 19.33
N LYS A 64 -8.63 -19.38 18.86
CA LYS A 64 -7.44 -19.24 18.01
C LYS A 64 -7.73 -18.49 16.71
N ASN A 65 -8.87 -18.75 16.09
CA ASN A 65 -9.30 -18.05 14.89
C ASN A 65 -9.51 -16.55 15.16
N SER A 66 -10.11 -16.22 16.32
CA SER A 66 -10.31 -14.82 16.75
C SER A 66 -8.98 -14.10 17.00
N ASP A 67 -8.03 -14.77 17.65
CA ASP A 67 -6.71 -14.23 17.92
C ASP A 67 -5.95 -13.95 16.60
N LEU A 68 -5.99 -14.88 15.65
CA LEU A 68 -5.40 -14.71 14.33
C LEU A 68 -6.08 -13.59 13.54
N ALA A 69 -7.41 -13.48 13.64
CA ALA A 69 -8.17 -12.41 13.01
C ALA A 69 -7.75 -11.03 13.55
N ASN A 70 -7.68 -10.89 14.88
CA ASN A 70 -7.27 -9.66 15.53
C ASN A 70 -5.84 -9.27 15.15
N MET A 71 -4.89 -10.20 15.21
CA MET A 71 -3.50 -9.93 14.81
C MET A 71 -3.40 -9.44 13.36
N ARG A 72 -4.17 -10.03 12.45
CA ARG A 72 -4.17 -9.63 11.04
C ARG A 72 -4.81 -8.26 10.83
N LEU A 73 -5.92 -7.96 11.52
CA LEU A 73 -6.59 -6.67 11.47
C LEU A 73 -5.72 -5.56 12.08
N ASP A 74 -5.10 -5.81 13.22
CA ASP A 74 -4.18 -4.86 13.87
C ASP A 74 -2.97 -4.54 12.97
N LEU A 75 -2.44 -5.54 12.28
CA LEU A 75 -1.35 -5.34 11.32
C LEU A 75 -1.83 -4.54 10.11
N SER A 76 -3.04 -4.81 9.62
CA SER A 76 -3.64 -4.05 8.51
C SER A 76 -3.87 -2.59 8.89
N ASP A 77 -4.38 -2.34 10.10
CA ASP A 77 -4.63 -0.99 10.63
C ASP A 77 -3.33 -0.20 10.74
N LYS A 78 -2.29 -0.76 11.35
CA LYS A 78 -0.95 -0.14 11.42
C LYS A 78 -0.38 0.17 10.04
N THR A 79 -0.51 -0.76 9.10
CA THR A 79 0.00 -0.55 7.73
C THR A 79 -0.75 0.58 7.02
N LEU A 80 -2.06 0.72 7.24
CA LEU A 80 -2.86 1.81 6.70
C LEU A 80 -2.53 3.16 7.36
N ASP A 81 -2.24 3.18 8.66
CA ASP A 81 -1.77 4.37 9.38
C ASP A 81 -0.41 4.84 8.85
N GLU A 82 0.53 3.90 8.66
CA GLU A 82 1.83 4.21 8.06
C GLU A 82 1.67 4.71 6.62
N MET A 83 0.79 4.11 5.82
CA MET A 83 0.46 4.57 4.48
C MET A 83 -0.09 6.00 4.50
N THR A 84 -1.00 6.30 5.43
CA THR A 84 -1.57 7.65 5.59
C THR A 84 -0.49 8.66 5.93
N THR A 85 0.46 8.30 6.78
CA THR A 85 1.61 9.15 7.13
C THR A 85 2.48 9.43 5.91
N VAL A 86 2.80 8.40 5.11
CA VAL A 86 3.55 8.54 3.86
C VAL A 86 2.83 9.45 2.87
N LEU A 87 1.53 9.25 2.65
CA LEU A 87 0.73 10.07 1.73
C LEU A 87 0.63 11.53 2.20
N THR A 88 0.53 11.76 3.51
CA THR A 88 0.54 13.12 4.08
C THR A 88 1.88 13.80 3.80
N ARG A 89 3.00 13.11 4.05
CA ARG A 89 4.33 13.64 3.75
C ARG A 89 4.52 13.95 2.26
N MET A 90 4.03 13.07 1.38
CA MET A 90 4.06 13.32 -0.07
C MET A 90 3.24 14.55 -0.47
N THR A 91 2.09 14.77 0.17
CA THR A 91 1.25 15.95 -0.06
C THR A 91 1.96 17.23 0.38
N GLU A 92 2.62 17.23 1.54
CA GLU A 92 3.43 18.35 2.02
C GLU A 92 4.57 18.69 1.06
N LEU A 93 5.31 17.67 0.59
CA LEU A 93 6.40 17.85 -0.37
C LEU A 93 5.90 18.42 -1.70
N THR A 94 4.77 17.91 -2.19
CA THR A 94 4.15 18.40 -3.43
C THR A 94 3.70 19.85 -3.29
N ALA A 95 3.08 20.22 -2.15
CA ALA A 95 2.70 21.61 -1.86
C ALA A 95 3.95 22.52 -1.75
N THR A 96 5.01 22.01 -1.14
CA THR A 96 6.29 22.73 -1.00
C THR A 96 6.93 22.96 -2.37
N ALA A 97 6.92 21.97 -3.27
CA ALA A 97 7.41 22.11 -4.64
C ALA A 97 6.60 23.13 -5.45
N GLY A 98 5.30 23.26 -5.20
CA GLY A 98 4.43 24.24 -5.87
C GLY A 98 4.65 25.70 -5.45
N ASN A 99 5.34 25.95 -4.33
CA ASN A 99 5.51 27.33 -3.79
C ASN A 99 6.56 28.20 -4.49
N GLY A 100 7.18 27.76 -5.58
CA GLY A 100 8.05 28.59 -6.42
C GLY A 100 9.33 29.13 -5.78
N VAL A 101 9.63 28.79 -4.51
CA VAL A 101 10.80 29.28 -3.75
C VAL A 101 12.03 28.42 -4.01
N TYR A 102 11.84 27.19 -4.50
CA TYR A 102 12.91 26.23 -4.71
C TYR A 102 13.50 26.35 -6.12
N ASP A 103 14.82 26.33 -6.20
CA ASP A 103 15.58 26.22 -7.44
C ASP A 103 15.56 24.77 -7.99
N GLY A 104 16.18 24.56 -9.15
CA GLY A 104 16.24 23.23 -9.77
C GLY A 104 16.83 22.14 -8.87
N PHE A 105 17.79 22.47 -7.98
CA PHE A 105 18.35 21.54 -6.99
C PHE A 105 17.33 21.18 -5.90
N GLY A 106 16.57 22.17 -5.43
CA GLY A 106 15.51 21.94 -4.45
C GLY A 106 14.41 21.05 -4.99
N HIS A 107 13.97 21.26 -6.24
CA HIS A 107 12.98 20.37 -6.90
C HIS A 107 13.51 18.96 -7.07
N GLN A 108 14.77 18.78 -7.47
CA GLN A 108 15.38 17.46 -7.62
C GLN A 108 15.48 16.72 -6.28
N ALA A 109 15.78 17.43 -5.19
CA ALA A 109 15.79 16.85 -3.85
C ALA A 109 14.39 16.36 -3.44
N ILE A 110 13.35 17.19 -3.66
CA ILE A 110 11.95 16.83 -3.41
C ILE A 110 11.53 15.62 -4.25
N LEU A 111 11.86 15.61 -5.54
CA LEU A 111 11.56 14.46 -6.43
C LEU A 111 12.20 13.17 -5.94
N ASN A 112 13.45 13.24 -5.49
CA ASN A 112 14.14 12.05 -4.95
C ASN A 112 13.47 11.55 -3.68
N GLU A 113 13.04 12.44 -2.76
CA GLU A 113 12.29 12.08 -1.57
C GLU A 113 10.92 11.46 -1.93
N LEU A 114 10.20 12.06 -2.89
CA LEU A 114 8.91 11.52 -3.37
C LEU A 114 9.06 10.13 -3.99
N LYS A 115 10.13 9.89 -4.77
CA LYS A 115 10.46 8.58 -5.34
C LYS A 115 10.68 7.55 -4.23
N GLN A 116 11.45 7.89 -3.19
CA GLN A 116 11.68 7.01 -2.05
C GLN A 116 10.37 6.72 -1.29
N LEU A 117 9.56 7.73 -1.01
CA LEU A 117 8.26 7.55 -0.36
C LEU A 117 7.31 6.70 -1.22
N SER A 118 7.36 6.80 -2.55
CA SER A 118 6.60 5.95 -3.46
C SER A 118 7.01 4.47 -3.37
N GLU A 119 8.31 4.18 -3.18
CA GLU A 119 8.77 2.80 -2.94
C GLU A 119 8.32 2.29 -1.57
N VAL A 120 8.37 3.15 -0.53
CA VAL A 120 7.83 2.81 0.80
C VAL A 120 6.34 2.48 0.71
N ALA A 121 5.55 3.32 0.03
CA ALA A 121 4.12 3.09 -0.17
C ALA A 121 3.84 1.76 -0.90
N LEU A 122 4.63 1.44 -1.94
CA LEU A 122 4.53 0.16 -2.63
C LEU A 122 4.88 -1.02 -1.72
N GLY A 123 5.91 -0.87 -0.88
CA GLY A 123 6.29 -1.85 0.13
C GLY A 123 5.18 -2.09 1.16
N LEU A 124 4.56 -1.02 1.68
CA LEU A 124 3.42 -1.10 2.60
C LEU A 124 2.22 -1.79 1.97
N ALA A 125 1.91 -1.51 0.69
CA ALA A 125 0.83 -2.19 -0.03
C ALA A 125 1.10 -3.70 -0.22
N ASN A 126 2.35 -4.13 -0.20
CA ASN A 126 2.78 -5.54 -0.30
C ASN A 126 3.11 -6.18 1.06
N THR A 127 2.72 -5.55 2.18
CA THR A 127 2.96 -6.11 3.52
C THR A 127 2.29 -7.48 3.67
N THR A 128 3.02 -8.42 4.29
CA THR A 128 2.58 -9.78 4.54
C THR A 128 2.36 -10.02 6.04
N ASP A 129 1.48 -10.97 6.36
CA ASP A 129 1.29 -11.45 7.72
C ASP A 129 2.45 -12.37 8.18
N SER A 130 2.42 -12.82 9.43
CA SER A 130 3.43 -13.71 10.02
C SER A 130 3.58 -15.07 9.31
N MET A 131 2.61 -15.42 8.45
CA MET A 131 2.62 -16.63 7.63
C MET A 131 3.09 -16.36 6.19
N GLY A 132 3.54 -15.13 5.89
CA GLY A 132 3.97 -14.71 4.55
C GLY A 132 2.81 -14.42 3.59
N ARG A 133 1.56 -14.36 4.04
CA ARG A 133 0.41 -14.08 3.18
C ARG A 133 0.19 -12.57 3.07
N PRO A 134 0.05 -12.00 1.88
CA PRO A 134 -0.21 -10.58 1.71
C PRO A 134 -1.50 -10.14 2.40
N LEU A 135 -1.47 -8.95 2.99
CA LEU A 135 -2.63 -8.38 3.68
C LEU A 135 -3.70 -7.92 2.69
N PHE A 136 -3.28 -7.38 1.55
CA PHE A 136 -4.13 -6.66 0.59
C PHE A 136 -4.33 -7.39 -0.74
N ALA A 137 -4.00 -8.68 -0.84
CA ALA A 137 -4.21 -9.48 -2.05
C ALA A 137 -5.67 -9.91 -2.29
N GLY A 138 -6.57 -9.62 -1.33
CA GLY A 138 -7.91 -10.18 -1.34
C GLY A 138 -7.88 -11.66 -0.95
N ARG A 139 -8.56 -12.54 -1.72
CA ARG A 139 -8.53 -14.00 -1.57
C ARG A 139 -7.52 -14.65 -2.52
N SER A 140 -6.85 -13.87 -3.33
CA SER A 140 -5.84 -14.36 -4.28
C SER A 140 -4.62 -14.93 -3.54
N SER A 141 -4.02 -15.97 -4.08
CA SER A 141 -2.77 -16.58 -3.60
C SER A 141 -1.52 -15.97 -4.25
N VAL A 142 -1.61 -14.76 -4.78
CA VAL A 142 -0.47 -14.04 -5.37
C VAL A 142 0.44 -13.54 -4.26
N ASP A 143 1.75 -13.83 -4.35
CA ASP A 143 2.73 -13.44 -3.34
C ASP A 143 2.98 -11.92 -3.31
N VAL A 144 2.95 -11.27 -4.48
CA VAL A 144 3.16 -9.81 -4.62
C VAL A 144 1.95 -9.19 -5.33
N PRO A 145 0.97 -8.68 -4.57
CA PRO A 145 -0.25 -8.14 -5.15
C PRO A 145 -0.08 -6.83 -5.92
N PHE A 146 0.93 -6.02 -5.61
CA PHE A 146 1.19 -4.75 -6.29
C PHE A 146 2.57 -4.76 -6.93
N THR A 147 2.63 -4.61 -8.25
CA THR A 147 3.88 -4.55 -8.99
C THR A 147 4.00 -3.25 -9.77
N ARG A 148 5.21 -2.69 -9.82
CA ARG A 148 5.51 -1.51 -10.64
C ARG A 148 5.85 -1.95 -12.06
N ASN A 149 5.18 -1.38 -13.04
CA ASN A 149 5.46 -1.55 -14.46
C ASN A 149 6.65 -0.68 -14.90
N VAL A 150 7.16 -0.93 -16.10
CA VAL A 150 8.28 -0.18 -16.69
C VAL A 150 7.91 1.30 -16.95
N ASP A 151 6.64 1.59 -17.17
CA ASP A 151 6.10 2.94 -17.35
C ASP A 151 5.88 3.71 -16.03
N GLY A 152 6.22 3.09 -14.88
CA GLY A 152 6.05 3.67 -13.54
C GLY A 152 4.67 3.47 -12.94
N THR A 153 3.69 2.95 -13.68
CA THR A 153 2.37 2.63 -13.15
C THR A 153 2.42 1.42 -12.22
N VAL A 154 1.49 1.34 -11.26
CA VAL A 154 1.37 0.18 -10.37
C VAL A 154 0.16 -0.65 -10.78
N ALA A 155 0.40 -1.93 -11.07
CA ALA A 155 -0.63 -2.91 -11.37
C ALA A 155 -1.02 -3.69 -10.11
N TYR A 156 -2.32 -3.99 -9.98
CA TYR A 156 -2.86 -4.83 -8.92
C TYR A 156 -3.24 -6.20 -9.46
N HIS A 157 -2.67 -7.25 -8.90
CA HIS A 157 -2.86 -8.65 -9.29
C HIS A 157 -3.71 -9.46 -8.28
N GLY A 158 -4.17 -8.80 -7.23
CA GLY A 158 -5.09 -9.41 -6.27
C GLY A 158 -6.51 -9.50 -6.79
N ASP A 159 -7.40 -10.03 -5.97
CA ASP A 159 -8.84 -10.07 -6.25
C ASP A 159 -9.62 -9.16 -5.30
N ARG A 160 -10.93 -9.06 -5.52
CA ARG A 160 -11.86 -8.26 -4.70
C ARG A 160 -12.47 -9.05 -3.53
N GLY A 161 -12.05 -10.30 -3.37
CA GLY A 161 -12.54 -11.13 -2.27
C GLY A 161 -11.96 -10.66 -0.94
N GLN A 162 -12.68 -10.93 0.13
CA GLN A 162 -12.18 -10.68 1.47
C GLN A 162 -12.02 -12.01 2.19
N HIS A 163 -10.89 -12.20 2.86
CA HIS A 163 -10.72 -13.34 3.73
C HIS A 163 -11.67 -13.23 4.91
N SER A 164 -12.33 -14.35 5.23
CA SER A 164 -13.18 -14.46 6.41
C SER A 164 -12.79 -15.68 7.20
N VAL A 165 -12.94 -15.61 8.51
CA VAL A 165 -12.67 -16.71 9.42
C VAL A 165 -13.87 -16.90 10.32
N GLN A 166 -14.18 -18.16 10.63
CA GLN A 166 -15.26 -18.51 11.52
C GLN A 166 -14.78 -18.37 12.98
N ILE A 167 -15.51 -17.54 13.76
CA ILE A 167 -15.20 -17.21 15.15
C ILE A 167 -16.26 -17.76 16.13
N SER A 168 -17.36 -18.32 15.62
CA SER A 168 -18.34 -19.11 16.35
C SER A 168 -19.08 -20.05 15.39
N GLU A 169 -19.97 -20.89 15.88
CA GLU A 169 -20.77 -21.80 15.04
C GLU A 169 -21.57 -21.08 13.94
N SER A 170 -22.04 -19.87 14.22
CA SER A 170 -22.90 -19.11 13.31
C SER A 170 -22.28 -17.77 12.83
N LEU A 171 -21.11 -17.40 13.32
CA LEU A 171 -20.51 -16.10 13.04
C LEU A 171 -19.17 -16.25 12.33
N THR A 172 -19.07 -15.58 11.18
CA THR A 172 -17.82 -15.36 10.45
C THR A 172 -17.47 -13.89 10.47
N THR A 173 -16.19 -13.56 10.66
CA THR A 173 -15.69 -12.18 10.57
C THR A 173 -14.75 -12.05 9.39
N LEU A 174 -14.70 -10.84 8.80
CA LEU A 174 -13.75 -10.50 7.75
C LEU A 174 -12.40 -10.19 8.38
N THR A 175 -11.32 -10.71 7.79
CA THR A 175 -9.95 -10.57 8.31
C THR A 175 -9.00 -9.88 7.34
N GLY A 176 -9.52 -9.27 6.29
CA GLY A 176 -8.71 -8.58 5.29
C GLY A 176 -9.51 -7.53 4.54
N ILE A 177 -8.79 -6.57 4.01
CA ILE A 177 -9.29 -5.51 3.13
C ILE A 177 -8.80 -5.81 1.72
N ASP A 178 -9.67 -5.64 0.73
CA ASP A 178 -9.30 -5.71 -0.69
C ASP A 178 -8.42 -4.50 -1.05
N GLY A 179 -7.20 -4.77 -1.50
CA GLY A 179 -6.25 -3.76 -1.93
C GLY A 179 -6.72 -2.93 -3.13
N GLY A 180 -7.57 -3.53 -3.98
CA GLY A 180 -8.21 -2.80 -5.07
C GLY A 180 -9.15 -1.71 -4.58
N SER A 181 -9.85 -1.93 -3.46
CA SER A 181 -10.69 -0.91 -2.82
C SER A 181 -9.85 0.12 -2.06
N ALA A 182 -8.81 -0.34 -1.35
CA ALA A 182 -8.00 0.53 -0.51
C ALA A 182 -7.11 1.49 -1.32
N PHE A 183 -6.48 1.00 -2.40
CA PHE A 183 -5.42 1.75 -3.07
C PHE A 183 -5.70 2.06 -4.55
N MET A 184 -6.55 1.28 -5.25
CA MET A 184 -6.76 1.43 -6.69
C MET A 184 -8.02 2.24 -7.04
N ARG A 185 -8.83 2.61 -6.07
CA ARG A 185 -10.10 3.33 -6.28
C ARG A 185 -10.30 4.46 -5.28
N VAL A 186 -9.31 5.32 -5.18
CA VAL A 186 -9.40 6.54 -4.38
C VAL A 186 -10.26 7.56 -5.12
N GLU A 187 -11.21 8.17 -4.43
CA GLU A 187 -12.04 9.23 -5.00
C GLU A 187 -11.23 10.53 -5.10
N THR A 188 -11.15 11.06 -6.30
CA THR A 188 -10.50 12.35 -6.58
C THR A 188 -11.49 13.27 -7.28
N PRO A 189 -11.27 14.60 -7.33
CA PRO A 189 -12.11 15.53 -8.08
C PRO A 189 -12.26 15.16 -9.56
N ASN A 190 -11.29 14.42 -10.13
CA ASN A 190 -11.27 13.98 -11.51
C ASN A 190 -11.76 12.52 -11.70
N GLY A 191 -12.51 11.98 -10.72
CA GLY A 191 -13.00 10.61 -10.74
C GLY A 191 -12.14 9.65 -9.89
N ARG A 192 -12.44 8.34 -9.99
CA ARG A 192 -11.72 7.31 -9.24
C ARG A 192 -10.39 7.00 -9.90
N ARG A 193 -9.32 7.12 -9.16
CA ARG A 193 -7.95 6.85 -9.60
C ARG A 193 -7.20 6.00 -8.59
N SER A 194 -6.13 5.36 -9.02
CA SER A 194 -5.19 4.71 -8.10
C SER A 194 -4.45 5.75 -7.27
N ALA A 195 -4.22 5.48 -5.98
CA ALA A 195 -3.34 6.30 -5.14
C ALA A 195 -1.95 6.44 -5.77
N PHE A 196 -1.43 5.36 -6.36
CA PHE A 196 -0.14 5.36 -7.05
C PHE A 196 -0.14 6.20 -8.32
N GLU A 197 -1.26 6.25 -9.08
CA GLU A 197 -1.39 7.16 -10.23
C GLU A 197 -1.42 8.62 -9.80
N VAL A 198 -2.07 8.94 -8.68
CA VAL A 198 -2.08 10.31 -8.13
C VAL A 198 -0.66 10.71 -7.74
N ILE A 199 0.08 9.84 -7.03
CA ILE A 199 1.47 10.04 -6.66
C ILE A 199 2.34 10.25 -7.91
N GLN A 200 2.21 9.38 -8.91
CA GLN A 200 2.97 9.47 -10.15
C GLN A 200 2.66 10.76 -10.91
N SER A 201 1.39 11.16 -10.96
CA SER A 201 0.97 12.42 -11.60
C SER A 201 1.56 13.63 -10.87
N ALA A 202 1.63 13.61 -9.53
CA ALA A 202 2.25 14.68 -8.76
C ALA A 202 3.76 14.76 -9.03
N MET A 203 4.46 13.63 -9.05
CA MET A 203 5.89 13.59 -9.39
C MET A 203 6.14 14.10 -10.82
N ASN A 204 5.34 13.65 -11.79
CA ASN A 204 5.44 14.12 -13.17
C ASN A 204 5.19 15.63 -13.27
N SER A 205 4.20 16.16 -12.52
CA SER A 205 3.93 17.62 -12.52
C SER A 205 5.11 18.43 -11.98
N ILE A 206 5.84 17.92 -11.00
CA ILE A 206 7.04 18.56 -10.46
C ILE A 206 8.22 18.41 -11.44
N GLU A 207 8.36 17.23 -12.07
CA GLU A 207 9.39 16.95 -13.08
C GLU A 207 9.15 17.74 -14.38
N THR A 208 7.88 17.95 -14.73
CA THR A 208 7.44 18.71 -15.92
C THR A 208 7.29 20.18 -15.63
N GLY A 209 7.12 20.55 -14.36
CA GLY A 209 7.08 21.92 -13.90
C GLY A 209 8.42 22.62 -14.17
N ALA A 210 8.71 22.81 -15.45
CA ALA A 210 9.80 23.62 -15.92
C ALA A 210 9.58 25.06 -15.41
N GLN A 211 10.26 25.38 -14.33
CA GLN A 211 10.30 26.77 -13.90
C GLN A 211 11.22 27.50 -14.86
N ILE A 212 10.61 28.27 -15.73
CA ILE A 212 11.35 29.26 -16.52
C ILE A 212 11.78 30.37 -15.53
N LYS A 213 13.00 30.29 -15.02
CA LYS A 213 13.57 31.37 -14.21
C LYS A 213 14.36 32.26 -15.09
N GLY A 214 13.86 33.49 -15.29
CA GLY A 214 14.62 34.53 -15.95
C GLY A 214 15.64 35.13 -14.98
N GLN A 215 16.93 35.01 -15.27
CA GLN A 215 17.98 35.76 -14.60
C GLN A 215 18.43 36.93 -15.48
N ALA A 216 18.25 38.15 -14.98
CA ALA A 216 18.70 39.32 -15.70
C ALA A 216 20.23 39.27 -15.93
N THR A 217 20.66 39.26 -17.18
CA THR A 217 22.08 39.20 -17.55
C THR A 217 22.68 40.60 -17.82
N GLY A 218 21.88 41.63 -17.52
CA GLY A 218 22.23 43.05 -17.74
C GLY A 218 21.47 43.68 -18.93
N GLY A 219 20.91 44.87 -18.75
CA GLY A 219 20.16 45.58 -19.77
C GLY A 219 18.89 44.88 -20.23
N ASN A 220 18.80 44.61 -21.52
CA ASN A 220 17.65 44.01 -22.20
C ASN A 220 17.76 42.47 -22.38
N LYS A 221 18.66 41.79 -21.65
CA LYS A 221 18.89 40.35 -21.80
C LYS A 221 18.49 39.61 -20.55
N THR A 222 17.76 38.54 -20.75
CA THR A 222 17.35 37.61 -19.69
C THR A 222 17.83 36.21 -20.07
N ARG A 223 18.66 35.61 -19.21
CA ARG A 223 19.02 34.18 -19.33
C ARG A 223 17.90 33.36 -18.73
N LEU A 224 17.47 32.36 -19.46
CA LEU A 224 16.47 31.39 -18.97
C LEU A 224 17.18 30.12 -18.58
N ASP A 225 16.94 29.71 -17.34
CA ASP A 225 17.34 28.43 -16.83
C ASP A 225 16.14 27.49 -16.94
N PHE A 226 16.29 26.36 -17.63
CA PHE A 226 15.24 25.42 -17.89
C PHE A 226 15.53 24.06 -17.25
N THR A 227 14.56 23.52 -16.57
CA THR A 227 14.53 22.07 -16.31
C THR A 227 13.80 21.41 -17.47
N LEU A 228 14.56 20.84 -18.40
CA LEU A 228 14.00 20.25 -19.61
C LEU A 228 13.34 18.90 -19.31
N PRO A 229 12.14 18.63 -19.87
CA PRO A 229 11.47 17.36 -19.70
C PRO A 229 12.24 16.22 -20.36
N SER A 230 12.18 15.04 -19.76
CA SER A 230 12.82 13.83 -20.30
C SER A 230 12.11 13.23 -21.53
N LYS A 231 10.85 13.64 -21.76
CA LYS A 231 10.02 13.28 -22.92
C LYS A 231 9.59 14.55 -23.65
N ILE A 232 9.21 14.42 -24.91
CA ILE A 232 8.66 15.54 -25.69
C ILE A 232 7.34 15.98 -25.03
N GLU A 233 7.27 17.26 -24.67
CA GLU A 233 6.09 17.88 -24.08
C GLU A 233 5.76 19.18 -24.78
N THR A 234 4.46 19.49 -24.86
CA THR A 234 3.99 20.75 -25.42
C THR A 234 3.94 21.81 -24.32
N TRP A 235 4.81 22.81 -24.41
CA TRP A 235 4.80 23.95 -23.52
C TRP A 235 3.97 25.06 -24.10
N SER A 236 3.15 25.74 -23.27
CA SER A 236 2.39 26.91 -23.67
C SER A 236 2.49 27.97 -22.58
N PHE A 237 2.98 29.15 -22.93
CA PHE A 237 3.13 30.27 -22.02
C PHE A 237 3.01 31.60 -22.78
N THR A 238 2.71 32.68 -22.06
CA THR A 238 2.64 34.00 -22.63
C THR A 238 3.99 34.72 -22.50
N LEU A 239 4.58 35.09 -23.61
CA LEU A 239 5.80 35.89 -23.66
C LEU A 239 5.43 37.35 -23.95
N SER A 240 5.80 38.24 -23.05
CA SER A 240 5.56 39.69 -23.19
C SER A 240 6.89 40.42 -23.22
N GLY A 241 7.01 41.32 -24.17
CA GLY A 241 8.10 42.29 -24.28
C GLY A 241 7.54 43.68 -24.51
N ASN A 242 8.40 44.62 -24.90
CA ASN A 242 8.02 46.04 -25.06
C ASN A 242 7.00 46.28 -26.20
N ALA A 243 7.02 45.46 -27.25
CA ALA A 243 6.11 45.64 -28.40
C ALA A 243 4.71 45.01 -28.13
N GLY A 244 4.60 44.06 -27.17
CA GLY A 244 3.35 43.39 -26.85
C GLY A 244 3.55 41.98 -26.27
N ALA A 245 2.51 41.18 -26.32
CA ALA A 245 2.50 39.81 -25.81
C ALA A 245 2.08 38.82 -26.89
N ALA A 246 2.61 37.60 -26.85
CA ALA A 246 2.24 36.49 -27.70
C ALA A 246 2.20 35.21 -26.90
N GLN A 247 1.27 34.32 -27.26
CA GLN A 247 1.25 32.98 -26.72
C GLN A 247 2.21 32.10 -27.52
N ILE A 248 3.17 31.55 -26.85
CA ILE A 248 4.19 30.65 -27.40
C ILE A 248 3.73 29.22 -27.09
N THR A 249 3.68 28.38 -28.10
CA THR A 249 3.39 26.97 -27.94
C THR A 249 4.41 26.15 -28.72
N ALA A 250 5.23 25.37 -28.05
CA ALA A 250 6.29 24.57 -28.65
C ALA A 250 6.41 23.20 -28.03
N GLU A 251 6.81 22.21 -28.83
CA GLU A 251 7.20 20.89 -28.34
C GLU A 251 8.68 20.97 -27.85
N VAL A 252 8.86 20.70 -26.56
CA VAL A 252 10.15 20.80 -25.90
C VAL A 252 10.59 19.44 -25.39
N ALA A 253 11.84 19.10 -25.62
CA ALA A 253 12.50 17.92 -25.11
C ALA A 253 13.92 18.26 -24.67
N ARG A 254 14.58 17.37 -23.95
CA ARG A 254 15.92 17.57 -23.39
C ARG A 254 16.98 18.00 -24.42
N ASP A 255 16.81 17.61 -25.67
CA ASP A 255 17.69 17.85 -26.80
C ASP A 255 17.08 18.77 -27.90
N ASN A 256 15.88 19.30 -27.64
CA ASN A 256 15.13 20.06 -28.65
C ASN A 256 14.77 21.50 -28.22
N LEU A 257 15.68 22.20 -27.58
CA LEU A 257 15.53 23.65 -27.31
C LEU A 257 15.39 24.47 -28.58
N GLY A 258 15.94 24.00 -29.69
CA GLY A 258 15.89 24.70 -31.00
C GLY A 258 14.45 24.93 -31.48
N ALA A 259 13.50 24.04 -31.19
CA ALA A 259 12.11 24.26 -31.55
C ALA A 259 11.49 25.42 -30.79
N LEU A 260 11.79 25.54 -29.49
CA LEU A 260 11.34 26.67 -28.66
C LEU A 260 11.93 27.98 -29.09
N VAL A 261 13.24 28.02 -29.41
CA VAL A 261 13.91 29.18 -29.94
C VAL A 261 13.27 29.62 -31.26
N THR A 262 12.98 28.68 -32.15
CA THR A 262 12.35 28.97 -33.43
C THR A 262 10.96 29.55 -33.25
N GLU A 263 10.15 29.01 -32.35
CA GLU A 263 8.80 29.49 -32.11
C GLU A 263 8.81 30.88 -31.44
N ILE A 264 9.65 31.12 -30.44
CA ILE A 264 9.82 32.47 -29.86
C ILE A 264 10.22 33.49 -30.95
N ASN A 265 11.19 33.16 -31.77
CA ASN A 265 11.66 34.05 -32.82
C ASN A 265 10.61 34.36 -33.91
N ARG A 266 9.64 33.49 -34.09
CA ARG A 266 8.51 33.72 -34.99
C ARG A 266 7.64 34.90 -34.55
N PHE A 267 7.55 35.12 -33.23
CA PHE A 267 6.78 36.22 -32.64
C PHE A 267 7.60 37.47 -32.28
N THR A 268 8.88 37.55 -32.70
CA THR A 268 9.75 38.67 -32.38
C THR A 268 9.16 40.03 -32.80
N THR A 269 8.47 40.11 -33.94
CA THR A 269 7.81 41.35 -34.38
C THR A 269 6.66 41.80 -33.50
N GLN A 270 6.01 40.85 -32.82
CA GLN A 270 4.86 41.08 -31.93
C GLN A 270 5.31 41.38 -30.50
N THR A 271 6.38 40.73 -30.02
CA THR A 271 6.84 40.82 -28.65
C THR A 271 8.06 41.70 -28.46
N SER A 272 8.80 42.00 -29.50
CA SER A 272 10.16 42.57 -29.50
C SER A 272 11.23 41.65 -28.85
N VAL A 273 10.90 40.42 -28.54
CA VAL A 273 11.81 39.48 -27.90
C VAL A 273 12.35 38.49 -28.91
N SER A 274 13.66 38.29 -28.93
CA SER A 274 14.35 37.25 -29.69
C SER A 274 15.01 36.23 -28.74
N ALA A 275 15.10 34.98 -29.17
CA ALA A 275 15.73 33.91 -28.44
C ALA A 275 16.99 33.41 -29.18
N ALA A 276 18.04 33.09 -28.44
CA ALA A 276 19.24 32.41 -28.94
C ALA A 276 19.76 31.41 -27.89
N ILE A 277 20.43 30.34 -28.34
CA ILE A 277 21.14 29.42 -27.46
C ILE A 277 22.62 29.91 -27.37
N ASP A 278 23.10 30.07 -26.14
CA ASP A 278 24.49 30.34 -25.86
C ASP A 278 25.35 29.11 -26.21
N ALA A 279 26.25 29.27 -27.16
CA ALA A 279 27.11 28.19 -27.63
C ALA A 279 28.09 27.67 -26.57
N GLY A 280 28.38 28.46 -25.51
CA GLY A 280 29.30 28.06 -24.44
C GLY A 280 28.67 27.33 -23.29
N THR A 281 27.43 27.71 -22.93
CA THR A 281 26.70 27.14 -21.75
C THR A 281 25.54 26.26 -22.15
N GLY A 282 25.01 26.37 -23.36
CA GLY A 282 23.82 25.69 -23.82
C GLY A 282 22.48 26.30 -23.30
N ASP A 283 22.57 27.41 -22.56
CA ASP A 283 21.39 28.10 -22.01
C ASP A 283 20.71 28.95 -23.09
N MET A 284 19.40 29.15 -22.92
CA MET A 284 18.67 30.08 -23.79
C MET A 284 18.73 31.50 -23.24
N ILE A 285 19.10 32.44 -24.10
CA ILE A 285 19.13 33.87 -23.80
C ILE A 285 17.99 34.52 -24.58
N LEU A 286 17.06 35.16 -23.85
CA LEU A 286 16.11 36.08 -24.44
C LEU A 286 16.66 37.48 -24.46
N THR A 287 16.48 38.20 -25.57
CA THR A 287 16.88 39.57 -25.73
C THR A 287 15.68 40.39 -26.22
N ASP A 288 15.32 41.44 -25.48
CA ASP A 288 14.38 42.43 -25.99
C ASP A 288 15.15 43.42 -26.86
N ILE A 289 14.87 43.46 -28.16
CA ILE A 289 15.55 44.25 -29.13
C ILE A 289 15.26 45.76 -29.01
N THR A 290 14.26 46.13 -28.21
CA THR A 290 13.81 47.50 -27.94
C THR A 290 14.18 47.99 -26.54
N GLU A 291 15.05 47.26 -25.84
CA GLU A 291 15.54 47.57 -24.49
C GLU A 291 14.41 47.60 -23.40
N GLY A 292 13.30 46.95 -23.65
CA GLY A 292 12.18 46.77 -22.70
C GLY A 292 12.39 45.61 -21.74
N GLY A 293 11.45 45.47 -20.80
CA GLY A 293 11.44 44.35 -19.89
C GLY A 293 10.76 43.12 -20.50
N ILE A 294 11.32 41.92 -20.25
CA ILE A 294 10.77 40.64 -20.66
C ILE A 294 9.95 40.04 -19.50
N LYS A 295 8.71 39.62 -19.77
CA LYS A 295 7.88 38.87 -18.84
C LYS A 295 7.44 37.56 -19.46
N ILE A 296 7.40 36.52 -18.65
CA ILE A 296 6.90 35.18 -19.02
C ILE A 296 5.85 34.80 -17.98
N GLU A 297 4.64 34.46 -18.45
CA GLU A 297 3.49 34.07 -17.63
C GLU A 297 2.87 32.79 -18.12
#